data_81cc32591f0c428b4868d5e45c381e80
#
_entry.id   81cc32591f0c428b4868d5e45c381e80
#
_cell.length_a   1.000
_cell.length_b   1.000
_cell.length_c   1.000
_cell.angle_alpha   90.00
_cell.angle_beta   90.00
_cell.angle_gamma   90.00
#
_symmetry.space_group_name_H-M   'P 1'
#
loop_
_entity.id
_entity.type
_entity.pdbx_description
1 polymer ?
#
loop_
_entity_poly.entity_id
_entity_poly.type
_entity_poly.pdbx_seq_one_letter_code
_entity_poly.pdbx_strand_id
1 'polypeptide(L)'
;NSVSLTTPDSNPAANRTFKLPGADGSAGQSLVTDGSGALSFAGPYGTYETGTYTPTFRSTGCTFTYNHQYGYWTKVGNIVHVDIYITLATGGGTSGTTSNDIELVLPFSTTNLTRYEAAMCFSMVYKVNVNNSAGIGGFFGRAYQNTDHVDLLYYLDDSGGGAYQAGDFDAGSAGLAGSITYRYA
;
A
#
# COMPACT_ATOMS: atom_id res chain seq x y z
N ASN A 1 -33.84 -30.17 10.53
CA ASN A 1 -33.44 -28.95 9.83
C ASN A 1 -33.15 -29.32 8.37
N SER A 2 -33.78 -28.65 7.41
CA SER A 2 -33.59 -28.86 5.97
C SER A 2 -33.16 -27.57 5.29
N VAL A 3 -32.31 -27.68 4.28
CA VAL A 3 -32.00 -26.61 3.33
C VAL A 3 -32.74 -26.92 2.05
N SER A 4 -33.51 -25.96 1.56
CA SER A 4 -34.29 -26.12 0.32
C SER A 4 -33.66 -25.27 -0.78
N LEU A 5 -33.52 -25.89 -1.96
CA LEU A 5 -33.26 -25.17 -3.21
C LEU A 5 -34.61 -25.09 -3.95
N THR A 6 -35.09 -23.87 -4.16
CA THR A 6 -36.35 -23.63 -4.88
C THR A 6 -36.08 -23.07 -6.27
N THR A 7 -36.98 -23.35 -7.20
CA THR A 7 -36.94 -22.71 -8.51
C THR A 7 -37.36 -21.23 -8.40
N PRO A 8 -36.90 -20.36 -9.33
CA PRO A 8 -37.38 -18.97 -9.35
C PRO A 8 -38.89 -18.91 -9.60
N ASP A 9 -39.52 -17.84 -9.10
CA ASP A 9 -40.99 -17.63 -9.21
C ASP A 9 -41.48 -17.52 -10.66
N SER A 10 -40.59 -17.19 -11.60
CA SER A 10 -40.85 -17.21 -13.03
C SER A 10 -40.06 -18.32 -13.70
N ASN A 11 -40.74 -19.06 -14.63
CA ASN A 11 -40.09 -20.13 -15.35
C ASN A 11 -38.97 -19.58 -16.25
N PRO A 12 -37.68 -20.03 -16.08
CA PRO A 12 -36.62 -19.60 -16.97
C PRO A 12 -36.85 -20.10 -18.40
N ALA A 13 -36.47 -19.29 -19.40
CA ALA A 13 -36.65 -19.61 -20.82
C ALA A 13 -35.87 -20.86 -21.29
N ALA A 14 -34.98 -21.39 -20.46
CA ALA A 14 -34.20 -22.60 -20.70
C ALA A 14 -33.90 -23.32 -19.39
N ASN A 15 -33.69 -24.64 -19.46
CA ASN A 15 -33.23 -25.42 -18.33
C ASN A 15 -31.89 -24.89 -17.80
N ARG A 16 -31.80 -24.76 -16.48
CA ARG A 16 -30.57 -24.38 -15.80
C ARG A 16 -30.02 -25.57 -15.01
N THR A 17 -28.78 -25.88 -15.19
CA THR A 17 -28.10 -26.92 -14.41
C THR A 17 -27.01 -26.26 -13.56
N PHE A 18 -27.03 -26.51 -12.26
CA PHE A 18 -25.98 -26.13 -11.35
C PHE A 18 -25.23 -27.38 -10.90
N LYS A 19 -23.96 -27.45 -11.23
CA LYS A 19 -23.09 -28.53 -10.74
C LYS A 19 -22.48 -28.10 -9.40
N LEU A 20 -22.87 -28.78 -8.34
CA LEU A 20 -22.36 -28.53 -6.99
C LEU A 20 -20.87 -28.93 -6.88
N PRO A 21 -20.10 -28.26 -5.98
CA PRO A 21 -18.74 -28.69 -5.66
C PRO A 21 -18.72 -30.14 -5.15
N GLY A 22 -17.65 -30.87 -5.46
CA GLY A 22 -17.49 -32.25 -5.01
C GLY A 22 -16.99 -32.40 -3.57
N ALA A 23 -16.71 -31.31 -2.88
CA ALA A 23 -16.26 -31.28 -1.47
C ALA A 23 -16.83 -30.06 -0.76
N ASP A 24 -16.84 -30.12 0.57
CA ASP A 24 -17.24 -29.00 1.40
C ASP A 24 -16.22 -27.85 1.31
N GLY A 25 -16.70 -26.62 1.44
CA GLY A 25 -15.85 -25.43 1.55
C GLY A 25 -15.25 -25.27 2.94
N SER A 26 -14.28 -24.36 3.06
CA SER A 26 -13.73 -23.94 4.34
C SER A 26 -14.51 -22.75 4.93
N ALA A 27 -14.36 -22.51 6.23
CA ALA A 27 -15.00 -21.38 6.90
C ALA A 27 -14.63 -20.05 6.21
N GLY A 28 -15.64 -19.21 5.97
CA GLY A 28 -15.48 -17.91 5.31
C GLY A 28 -15.49 -17.95 3.78
N GLN A 29 -15.59 -19.10 3.15
CA GLN A 29 -15.77 -19.20 1.70
C GLN A 29 -17.25 -18.99 1.29
N SER A 30 -17.43 -18.41 0.13
CA SER A 30 -18.74 -18.25 -0.52
C SER A 30 -18.90 -19.25 -1.68
N LEU A 31 -20.11 -19.69 -1.91
CA LEU A 31 -20.45 -20.46 -3.10
C LEU A 31 -20.54 -19.50 -4.30
N VAL A 32 -19.70 -19.68 -5.28
CA VAL A 32 -19.61 -18.84 -6.48
C VAL A 32 -19.87 -19.65 -7.74
N THR A 33 -20.28 -18.98 -8.82
CA THR A 33 -20.50 -19.58 -10.14
C THR A 33 -19.42 -19.16 -11.13
N ASP A 34 -19.05 -20.05 -12.04
CA ASP A 34 -18.20 -19.75 -13.19
C ASP A 34 -18.93 -19.07 -14.36
N GLY A 35 -20.24 -18.80 -14.21
CA GLY A 35 -21.09 -18.26 -15.27
C GLY A 35 -21.62 -19.31 -16.26
N SER A 36 -21.13 -20.55 -16.21
CA SER A 36 -21.51 -21.65 -17.10
C SER A 36 -22.29 -22.76 -16.38
N GLY A 37 -22.61 -22.56 -15.10
CA GLY A 37 -23.41 -23.49 -14.29
C GLY A 37 -22.61 -24.34 -13.31
N ALA A 38 -21.27 -24.32 -13.34
CA ALA A 38 -20.47 -24.94 -12.29
C ALA A 38 -20.39 -24.02 -11.06
N LEU A 39 -20.54 -24.61 -9.88
CA LEU A 39 -20.39 -23.94 -8.60
C LEU A 39 -19.10 -24.41 -7.92
N SER A 40 -18.42 -23.49 -7.26
CA SER A 40 -17.23 -23.75 -6.46
C SER A 40 -17.21 -22.89 -5.20
N PHE A 41 -16.42 -23.28 -4.22
CA PHE A 41 -16.15 -22.42 -3.07
C PHE A 41 -14.98 -21.51 -3.35
N ALA A 42 -15.17 -20.21 -3.13
CA ALA A 42 -14.12 -19.20 -3.24
C ALA A 42 -14.07 -18.34 -1.98
N GLY A 43 -12.89 -17.82 -1.67
CA GLY A 43 -12.72 -16.80 -0.64
C GLY A 43 -13.48 -15.51 -0.98
N PRO A 44 -13.77 -14.64 0.00
CA PRO A 44 -14.49 -13.40 -0.23
C PRO A 44 -13.71 -12.50 -1.20
N TYR A 45 -14.31 -12.20 -2.35
CA TYR A 45 -13.85 -11.19 -3.33
C TYR A 45 -12.38 -11.27 -3.78
N GLY A 46 -11.92 -12.42 -4.28
CA GLY A 46 -10.53 -12.62 -4.70
C GLY A 46 -9.63 -13.06 -3.53
N THR A 47 -8.35 -13.15 -3.79
CA THR A 47 -7.39 -13.52 -2.75
C THR A 47 -7.30 -12.40 -1.71
N TYR A 48 -7.63 -12.74 -0.46
CA TYR A 48 -7.35 -11.89 0.70
C TYR A 48 -6.06 -12.39 1.34
N GLU A 49 -5.09 -11.52 1.42
CA GLU A 49 -3.78 -11.82 2.01
C GLU A 49 -3.37 -10.69 2.95
N THR A 50 -2.68 -11.03 4.01
CA THR A 50 -2.07 -10.07 4.94
C THR A 50 -0.65 -10.48 5.25
N GLY A 51 0.18 -9.52 5.60
CA GLY A 51 1.54 -9.79 6.02
C GLY A 51 2.24 -8.58 6.60
N THR A 52 3.50 -8.78 6.91
CA THR A 52 4.41 -7.74 7.40
C THR A 52 5.56 -7.57 6.42
N TYR A 53 6.20 -6.40 6.46
CA TYR A 53 7.45 -6.13 5.78
C TYR A 53 8.27 -5.12 6.58
N THR A 54 9.53 -4.99 6.26
CA THR A 54 10.43 -4.01 6.88
C THR A 54 10.56 -2.81 5.97
N PRO A 55 9.86 -1.68 6.25
CA PRO A 55 9.99 -0.47 5.44
C PRO A 55 11.40 0.09 5.54
N THR A 56 11.94 0.57 4.43
CA THR A 56 13.26 1.19 4.35
C THR A 56 13.20 2.48 3.58
N PHE A 57 14.07 3.42 3.92
CA PHE A 57 14.37 4.56 3.06
C PHE A 57 15.44 4.18 2.05
N ARG A 58 15.38 4.79 0.89
CA ARG A 58 16.37 4.69 -0.18
C ARG A 58 16.74 6.11 -0.65
N SER A 59 18.03 6.36 -0.83
CA SER A 59 18.56 7.58 -1.44
C SER A 59 19.96 7.26 -1.97
N THR A 60 20.28 7.77 -3.16
CA THR A 60 21.54 7.45 -3.82
C THR A 60 22.73 7.95 -3.00
N GLY A 61 23.65 7.04 -2.64
CA GLY A 61 24.85 7.34 -1.88
C GLY A 61 24.62 7.63 -0.39
N CYS A 62 23.40 7.43 0.12
CA CYS A 62 23.07 7.57 1.53
C CYS A 62 22.75 6.23 2.18
N THR A 63 23.15 6.04 3.40
CA THR A 63 22.84 4.88 4.24
C THR A 63 21.99 5.33 5.42
N PHE A 64 20.99 4.53 5.77
CA PHE A 64 20.08 4.81 6.87
C PHE A 64 20.24 3.79 8.00
N THR A 65 20.25 4.28 9.23
CA THR A 65 20.22 3.45 10.44
C THR A 65 18.90 3.68 11.16
N TYR A 66 18.22 2.60 11.51
CA TYR A 66 16.84 2.66 12.03
C TYR A 66 16.78 2.32 13.51
N ASN A 67 15.80 2.93 14.18
CA ASN A 67 15.37 2.56 15.51
C ASN A 67 14.14 1.65 15.46
N HIS A 68 13.17 2.00 14.58
CA HIS A 68 11.96 1.19 14.36
C HIS A 68 11.63 1.11 12.89
N GLN A 69 11.16 -0.07 12.46
CA GLN A 69 10.71 -0.35 11.10
C GLN A 69 9.55 -1.36 11.19
N TYR A 70 8.32 -0.88 11.11
CA TYR A 70 7.12 -1.71 11.13
C TYR A 70 6.27 -1.42 9.91
N GLY A 71 6.00 -2.43 9.12
CA GLY A 71 5.14 -2.38 7.96
C GLY A 71 4.14 -3.52 7.99
N TYR A 72 2.87 -3.21 7.73
CA TYR A 72 1.77 -4.15 7.59
C TYR A 72 1.12 -3.94 6.24
N TRP A 73 0.68 -5.01 5.63
CA TRP A 73 -0.05 -4.90 4.38
C TRP A 73 -1.24 -5.85 4.32
N THR A 74 -2.26 -5.44 3.62
CA THR A 74 -3.46 -6.23 3.29
C THR A 74 -3.73 -6.10 1.81
N LYS A 75 -3.87 -7.24 1.13
CA LYS A 75 -4.27 -7.33 -0.28
C LYS A 75 -5.70 -7.82 -0.41
N VAL A 76 -6.45 -7.24 -1.33
CA VAL A 76 -7.74 -7.72 -1.78
C VAL A 76 -7.79 -7.62 -3.31
N GLY A 77 -7.77 -8.75 -3.97
CA GLY A 77 -7.63 -8.78 -5.43
C GLY A 77 -6.31 -8.14 -5.87
N ASN A 78 -6.37 -7.09 -6.68
CA ASN A 78 -5.21 -6.34 -7.16
C ASN A 78 -4.95 -5.02 -6.41
N ILE A 79 -5.58 -4.85 -5.25
CA ILE A 79 -5.38 -3.68 -4.39
C ILE A 79 -4.62 -4.11 -3.14
N VAL A 80 -3.65 -3.30 -2.76
CA VAL A 80 -2.94 -3.43 -1.50
C VAL A 80 -3.09 -2.16 -0.67
N HIS A 81 -3.38 -2.33 0.61
CA HIS A 81 -3.28 -1.29 1.64
C HIS A 81 -2.05 -1.57 2.48
N VAL A 82 -1.25 -0.54 2.73
CA VAL A 82 0.01 -0.62 3.48
C VAL A 82 0.01 0.41 4.58
N ASP A 83 0.29 -0.01 5.80
CA ASP A 83 0.56 0.84 6.96
C ASP A 83 2.03 0.77 7.32
N ILE A 84 2.62 1.91 7.66
CA ILE A 84 4.02 1.99 8.07
C ILE A 84 4.22 2.78 9.35
N TYR A 85 5.25 2.39 10.09
CA TYR A 85 5.89 3.17 11.13
C TYR A 85 7.40 2.97 11.00
N ILE A 86 8.14 4.05 10.76
CA ILE A 86 9.58 4.03 10.56
C ILE A 86 10.23 5.19 11.29
N THR A 87 11.29 4.93 12.05
CA THR A 87 12.08 5.97 12.72
C THR A 87 13.56 5.69 12.55
N LEU A 88 14.33 6.74 12.31
CA LEU A 88 15.77 6.68 12.25
C LEU A 88 16.41 6.66 13.64
N ALA A 89 17.61 6.13 13.74
CA ALA A 89 18.36 6.06 14.99
C ALA A 89 18.73 7.47 15.50
N THR A 90 18.75 7.61 16.83
CA THR A 90 19.14 8.85 17.50
C THR A 90 20.64 9.12 17.29
N GLY A 91 20.99 10.30 16.81
CA GLY A 91 22.38 10.75 16.72
C GLY A 91 23.16 10.25 15.49
N GLY A 92 22.47 9.94 14.37
CA GLY A 92 23.15 9.55 13.14
C GLY A 92 22.35 8.56 12.30
N GLY A 93 21.06 8.84 12.08
CA GLY A 93 20.20 7.99 11.27
C GLY A 93 20.53 7.99 9.78
N THR A 94 21.29 8.99 9.30
CA THR A 94 21.74 9.13 7.90
C THR A 94 23.25 9.26 7.82
N SER A 95 23.87 8.68 6.80
CA SER A 95 25.29 8.86 6.51
C SER A 95 25.55 8.75 5.01
N GLY A 96 26.56 9.48 4.53
CA GLY A 96 26.92 9.55 3.11
C GLY A 96 26.40 10.80 2.41
N THR A 97 25.97 10.67 1.14
CA THR A 97 25.44 11.79 0.36
C THR A 97 24.01 12.09 0.76
N THR A 98 23.77 13.24 1.37
CA THR A 98 22.47 13.62 1.93
C THR A 98 21.65 14.59 1.05
N SER A 99 22.20 15.01 -0.10
CA SER A 99 21.56 15.95 -1.04
C SER A 99 20.69 15.30 -2.11
N ASN A 100 20.54 13.97 -2.08
CA ASN A 100 19.69 13.26 -3.02
C ASN A 100 18.30 13.02 -2.41
N ASP A 101 17.31 12.93 -3.29
CA ASP A 101 15.92 12.66 -2.92
C ASP A 101 15.81 11.38 -2.12
N ILE A 102 14.88 11.38 -1.17
CA ILE A 102 14.60 10.24 -0.32
C ILE A 102 13.30 9.56 -0.75
N GLU A 103 13.34 8.25 -0.85
CA GLU A 103 12.23 7.40 -1.22
C GLU A 103 11.90 6.42 -0.08
N LEU A 104 10.63 6.10 0.09
CA LEU A 104 10.16 5.05 1.01
C LEU A 104 9.82 3.80 0.20
N VAL A 105 10.50 2.69 0.46
CA VAL A 105 10.32 1.44 -0.28
C VAL A 105 9.02 0.74 0.12
N LEU A 106 8.25 0.32 -0.88
CA LEU A 106 6.99 -0.41 -0.74
C LEU A 106 7.21 -1.93 -0.80
N PRO A 107 6.29 -2.74 -0.22
CA PRO A 107 6.40 -4.20 -0.26
C PRO A 107 6.12 -4.81 -1.63
N PHE A 108 5.41 -4.10 -2.51
CA PHE A 108 5.05 -4.53 -3.86
C PHE A 108 5.14 -3.35 -4.81
N SER A 109 5.58 -3.62 -6.05
CA SER A 109 5.59 -2.59 -7.09
C SER A 109 4.17 -2.18 -7.47
N THR A 110 3.99 -0.92 -7.79
CA THR A 110 2.75 -0.39 -8.33
C THR A 110 2.48 -0.92 -9.73
N THR A 111 1.22 -0.97 -10.13
CA THR A 111 0.82 -1.41 -11.47
C THR A 111 1.38 -0.51 -12.57
N ASN A 112 1.60 -1.09 -13.77
CA ASN A 112 2.04 -0.36 -14.95
C ASN A 112 0.84 0.20 -15.76
N LEU A 113 -0.02 0.98 -15.11
CA LEU A 113 -1.11 1.68 -15.78
C LEU A 113 -0.70 3.12 -16.09
N THR A 114 -0.87 3.54 -17.35
CA THR A 114 -0.53 4.91 -17.78
C THR A 114 -1.19 5.97 -16.90
N ARG A 115 -0.39 6.90 -16.38
CA ARG A 115 -0.80 7.96 -15.45
C ARG A 115 -1.38 7.47 -14.14
N TYR A 116 -0.99 6.27 -13.71
CA TYR A 116 -1.34 5.79 -12.37
C TYR A 116 -0.43 6.44 -11.33
N GLU A 117 -1.04 7.06 -10.35
CA GLU A 117 -0.38 7.62 -9.18
C GLU A 117 -1.21 7.29 -7.94
N ALA A 118 -0.55 6.96 -6.85
CA ALA A 118 -1.17 6.75 -5.55
C ALA A 118 -0.56 7.71 -4.53
N ALA A 119 -1.41 8.35 -3.73
CA ALA A 119 -0.99 9.24 -2.67
C ALA A 119 -0.85 8.49 -1.35
N MET A 120 0.21 8.79 -0.62
CA MET A 120 0.41 8.34 0.76
C MET A 120 0.02 9.45 1.72
N CYS A 121 -0.81 9.11 2.70
CA CYS A 121 -1.17 9.99 3.81
C CYS A 121 -0.31 9.70 5.03
N PHE A 122 0.19 10.73 5.67
CA PHE A 122 0.99 10.59 6.90
C PHE A 122 0.17 11.04 8.11
N SER A 123 0.09 10.18 9.11
CA SER A 123 -0.49 10.46 10.42
C SER A 123 0.52 11.07 11.39
N MET A 124 1.80 10.85 11.13
CA MET A 124 2.90 11.40 11.90
C MET A 124 4.08 11.73 10.99
N VAL A 125 4.60 12.94 11.14
CA VAL A 125 5.89 13.38 10.61
C VAL A 125 6.65 13.99 11.76
N TYR A 126 7.77 13.42 12.13
CA TYR A 126 8.52 13.80 13.33
C TYR A 126 9.96 14.10 12.99
N LYS A 127 10.45 15.27 13.43
CA LYS A 127 11.84 15.72 13.24
C LYS A 127 12.37 15.60 11.80
N VAL A 128 11.51 15.81 10.82
CA VAL A 128 11.94 16.03 9.45
C VAL A 128 12.20 17.53 9.30
N ASN A 129 13.42 17.88 9.02
CA ASN A 129 13.83 19.28 8.89
C ASN A 129 13.76 19.68 7.41
N VAL A 130 12.90 20.59 7.09
CA VAL A 130 12.90 21.22 5.78
C VAL A 130 13.63 22.54 5.89
N ASN A 131 14.84 22.58 5.39
CA ASN A 131 15.68 23.76 5.42
C ASN A 131 15.16 24.83 4.45
N ASN A 132 13.92 25.28 4.67
CA ASN A 132 13.29 26.29 3.82
C ASN A 132 12.66 27.40 4.67
N SER A 133 13.06 28.63 4.40
CA SER A 133 12.56 29.85 5.03
C SER A 133 11.12 30.22 4.60
N ALA A 134 10.58 29.60 3.58
CA ALA A 134 9.19 29.71 3.13
C ALA A 134 8.37 28.59 3.79
N GLY A 135 7.32 28.92 4.50
CA GLY A 135 6.50 27.95 5.26
C GLY A 135 6.14 26.70 4.45
N ILE A 136 6.16 25.54 5.10
CA ILE A 136 5.78 24.27 4.48
C ILE A 136 4.26 24.17 4.54
N GLY A 137 3.63 24.12 3.37
CA GLY A 137 2.19 23.92 3.24
C GLY A 137 1.73 22.46 3.47
N GLY A 138 2.64 21.47 3.39
CA GLY A 138 2.28 20.06 3.62
C GLY A 138 3.42 19.08 3.34
N PHE A 139 3.24 17.87 3.89
CA PHE A 139 4.07 16.70 3.68
C PHE A 139 3.19 15.59 3.10
N PHE A 140 3.59 15.01 1.99
CA PHE A 140 2.86 13.93 1.34
C PHE A 140 3.81 12.96 0.63
N GLY A 141 3.30 11.77 0.33
CA GLY A 141 4.01 10.77 -0.47
C GLY A 141 3.27 10.49 -1.76
N ARG A 142 4.00 10.18 -2.81
CA ARG A 142 3.45 9.82 -4.11
C ARG A 142 4.18 8.63 -4.70
N ALA A 143 3.44 7.57 -5.03
CA ALA A 143 3.94 6.44 -5.79
C ALA A 143 3.47 6.56 -7.24
N TYR A 144 4.40 6.46 -8.18
CA TYR A 144 4.12 6.45 -9.61
C TYR A 144 3.82 5.03 -10.12
N GLN A 145 3.37 4.94 -11.36
CA GLN A 145 3.25 3.66 -12.07
C GLN A 145 4.59 2.94 -12.17
N ASN A 146 4.56 1.63 -12.04
CA ASN A 146 5.72 0.74 -12.21
C ASN A 146 6.91 1.09 -11.31
N THR A 147 6.63 1.56 -10.07
CA THR A 147 7.65 1.84 -9.05
C THR A 147 7.45 0.94 -7.83
N ASP A 148 8.51 0.74 -7.07
CA ASP A 148 8.54 0.01 -5.81
C ASP A 148 8.67 0.94 -4.59
N HIS A 149 8.40 2.22 -4.76
CA HIS A 149 8.62 3.24 -3.73
C HIS A 149 7.60 4.37 -3.79
N VAL A 150 7.60 5.14 -2.73
CA VAL A 150 6.91 6.42 -2.56
C VAL A 150 7.96 7.53 -2.53
N ASP A 151 7.85 8.51 -3.41
CA ASP A 151 8.58 9.76 -3.30
C ASP A 151 8.03 10.57 -2.14
N LEU A 152 8.89 11.07 -1.27
CA LEU A 152 8.51 11.94 -0.17
C LEU A 152 8.61 13.39 -0.63
N LEU A 153 7.48 14.09 -0.61
CA LEU A 153 7.33 15.39 -1.23
C LEU A 153 6.83 16.43 -0.22
N TYR A 154 7.22 17.68 -0.42
CA TYR A 154 6.68 18.82 0.30
C TYR A 154 6.05 19.82 -0.66
N TYR A 155 5.13 20.60 -0.15
CA TYR A 155 4.48 21.68 -0.85
C TYR A 155 4.78 23.01 -0.16
N LEU A 156 5.07 24.05 -0.93
CA LEU A 156 5.24 25.44 -0.49
C LEU A 156 4.00 26.22 -0.87
N ASP A 157 3.56 27.15 -0.02
CA ASP A 157 2.28 27.83 -0.22
C ASP A 157 2.28 28.89 -1.35
N ASP A 158 3.45 29.30 -1.85
CA ASP A 158 3.53 30.33 -2.91
C ASP A 158 4.51 30.05 -4.08
N SER A 159 5.28 28.97 -4.05
CA SER A 159 6.34 28.74 -5.05
C SER A 159 6.48 27.30 -5.55
N GLY A 160 5.46 26.45 -5.39
CA GLY A 160 5.51 25.06 -5.79
C GLY A 160 6.02 24.15 -4.68
N GLY A 161 6.53 22.98 -5.05
CA GLY A 161 7.01 21.97 -4.11
C GLY A 161 8.27 21.27 -4.61
N GLY A 162 8.79 20.35 -3.83
CA GLY A 162 9.96 19.55 -4.17
C GLY A 162 9.96 18.21 -3.48
N ALA A 163 11.00 17.42 -3.75
CA ALA A 163 11.26 16.19 -3.03
C ALA A 163 12.07 16.48 -1.77
N TYR A 164 11.79 15.73 -0.71
CA TYR A 164 12.64 15.71 0.47
C TYR A 164 13.96 15.03 0.14
N GLN A 165 15.02 15.52 0.74
CA GLN A 165 16.35 14.94 0.63
C GLN A 165 16.70 14.13 1.89
N ALA A 166 17.67 13.22 1.77
CA ALA A 166 18.10 12.42 2.91
C ALA A 166 18.60 13.27 4.09
N GLY A 167 19.16 14.44 3.82
CA GLY A 167 19.60 15.40 4.85
C GLY A 167 18.48 16.03 5.67
N ASP A 168 17.27 16.09 5.13
CA ASP A 168 16.11 16.62 5.86
C ASP A 168 15.68 15.68 7.00
N PHE A 169 16.13 14.43 6.97
CA PHE A 169 15.90 13.41 7.99
C PHE A 169 17.03 13.26 9.01
N ASP A 170 18.06 14.10 8.96
CA ASP A 170 19.27 13.98 9.79
C ASP A 170 19.10 14.51 11.23
N ALA A 171 17.98 15.13 11.56
CA ALA A 171 17.78 15.77 12.88
C ALA A 171 17.69 14.81 14.08
N GLY A 172 18.21 13.59 13.95
CA GLY A 172 18.23 12.55 14.99
C GLY A 172 16.84 12.07 15.41
N SER A 173 16.51 10.83 15.14
CA SER A 173 15.21 10.22 15.38
C SER A 173 14.08 10.72 14.46
N ALA A 174 14.39 11.22 13.26
CA ALA A 174 13.33 11.53 12.29
C ALA A 174 12.46 10.30 12.01
N GLY A 175 11.16 10.49 11.85
CA GLY A 175 10.26 9.36 11.67
C GLY A 175 8.95 9.72 10.98
N LEU A 176 8.36 8.72 10.38
CA LEU A 176 7.11 8.77 9.67
C LEU A 176 6.18 7.64 10.11
N ALA A 177 4.89 7.94 10.20
CA ALA A 177 3.84 6.94 10.22
C ALA A 177 2.78 7.35 9.19
N GLY A 178 2.23 6.38 8.47
CA GLY A 178 1.24 6.69 7.46
C GLY A 178 0.74 5.45 6.74
N SER A 179 -0.16 5.66 5.79
CA SER A 179 -0.72 4.59 4.99
C SER A 179 -0.87 4.98 3.53
N ILE A 180 -0.84 3.98 2.67
CA ILE A 180 -1.08 4.11 1.24
C ILE A 180 -1.92 2.93 0.75
N THR A 181 -2.85 3.21 -0.17
CA THR A 181 -3.59 2.19 -0.89
C THR A 181 -3.29 2.33 -2.38
N TYR A 182 -2.86 1.24 -3.01
CA TYR A 182 -2.50 1.26 -4.43
C TYR A 182 -2.82 -0.06 -5.12
N ARG A 183 -2.80 -0.04 -6.47
CA ARG A 183 -2.83 -1.26 -7.29
C ARG A 183 -1.41 -1.76 -7.47
N TYR A 184 -1.18 -3.03 -7.16
CA TYR A 184 0.11 -3.68 -7.39
C TYR A 184 0.15 -4.43 -8.73
N ALA A 185 1.37 -4.68 -9.22
CA ALA A 185 1.62 -5.37 -10.50
C ALA A 185 1.40 -6.89 -10.40
#